data_d370847cada5a66da1c0173ef254f908
#
_entry.id   d370847cada5a66da1c0173ef254f908
#
_cell.length_a   1.000
_cell.length_b   1.000
_cell.length_c   1.000
_cell.angle_alpha   90.00
_cell.angle_beta   90.00
_cell.angle_gamma   90.00
#
_symmetry.space_group_name_H-M   'P 1'
#
loop_
_entity.id
_entity.type
_entity.pdbx_description
1 polymer ?
#
loop_
_entity_poly.entity_id
_entity_poly.type
_entity_poly.pdbx_seq_one_letter_code
_entity_poly.pdbx_strand_id
1 'polypeptide(L)'
;TCGWMMWNWTVSNLLLGSSIVLYDGSPFYPKVDRLIDLTQKSKATMLGAGAKIYENIQNNYKSKKINILKKLKCFISTGSPLSPETFKFINKKLNSKSFIHSVSGGTDIVSCFMLGVPILPVYAGEIQGPGLGMNIDIFNEKGKSTKSTGELVCKTPFPSKPVYFWNDKNFSKYKSAY
;
A
#
# COMPACT_ATOMS: atom_id res chain seq x y z
N THR A 1 -5.72 -7.96 -9.92
CA THR A 1 -6.71 -8.98 -9.58
C THR A 1 -7.82 -8.42 -8.72
N CYS A 2 -9.06 -8.76 -9.01
CA CYS A 2 -10.24 -8.26 -8.29
C CYS A 2 -10.36 -8.81 -6.86
N GLY A 3 -9.60 -9.82 -6.50
CA GLY A 3 -9.53 -10.35 -5.12
C GLY A 3 -8.53 -9.62 -4.22
N TRP A 4 -7.92 -8.55 -4.67
CA TRP A 4 -6.92 -7.81 -3.90
C TRP A 4 -7.44 -6.43 -3.51
N MET A 5 -7.16 -6.00 -2.26
CA MET A 5 -7.61 -4.72 -1.72
C MET A 5 -7.25 -3.52 -2.62
N MET A 6 -6.08 -3.51 -3.20
CA MET A 6 -5.64 -2.44 -4.10
C MET A 6 -6.53 -2.31 -5.34
N TRP A 7 -7.10 -3.39 -5.85
CA TRP A 7 -8.10 -3.33 -6.91
C TRP A 7 -9.38 -2.66 -6.42
N ASN A 8 -9.93 -3.12 -5.29
CA ASN A 8 -11.16 -2.58 -4.71
C ASN A 8 -11.00 -1.10 -4.41
N TRP A 9 -9.87 -0.71 -3.84
CA TRP A 9 -9.55 0.69 -3.58
C TRP A 9 -9.39 1.51 -4.88
N THR A 10 -8.74 0.97 -5.91
CA THR A 10 -8.63 1.65 -7.22
C THR A 10 -10.01 1.95 -7.81
N VAL A 11 -10.92 0.95 -7.81
CA VAL A 11 -12.28 1.12 -8.32
C VAL A 11 -13.05 2.15 -7.49
N SER A 12 -12.90 2.14 -6.17
CA SER A 12 -13.57 3.09 -5.28
C SER A 12 -13.18 4.56 -5.56
N ASN A 13 -12.01 4.81 -6.13
CA ASN A 13 -11.59 6.17 -6.51
C ASN A 13 -12.47 6.79 -7.62
N LEU A 14 -13.24 5.99 -8.37
CA LEU A 14 -14.20 6.52 -9.32
C LEU A 14 -15.31 7.35 -8.64
N LEU A 15 -15.66 7.03 -7.40
CA LEU A 15 -16.60 7.81 -6.59
C LEU A 15 -16.12 9.24 -6.31
N LEU A 16 -14.81 9.44 -6.35
CA LEU A 16 -14.17 10.75 -6.15
C LEU A 16 -13.94 11.49 -7.48
N GLY A 17 -14.48 10.99 -8.59
CA GLY A 17 -14.26 11.56 -9.93
C GLY A 17 -12.84 11.35 -10.47
N SER A 18 -12.07 10.45 -9.89
CA SER A 18 -10.71 10.13 -10.36
C SER A 18 -10.75 9.25 -11.60
N SER A 19 -9.80 9.45 -12.52
CA SER A 19 -9.54 8.49 -13.60
C SER A 19 -8.67 7.34 -13.10
N ILE A 20 -8.99 6.12 -13.51
CA ILE A 20 -8.19 4.94 -13.19
C ILE A 20 -7.47 4.42 -14.44
N VAL A 21 -6.28 3.86 -14.25
CA VAL A 21 -5.49 3.22 -15.30
C VAL A 21 -5.59 1.72 -15.08
N LEU A 22 -6.21 1.03 -16.03
CA LEU A 22 -6.29 -0.43 -16.04
C LEU A 22 -5.20 -0.98 -16.95
N TYR A 23 -4.49 -1.99 -16.46
CA TYR A 23 -3.46 -2.67 -17.20
C TYR A 23 -3.60 -4.19 -17.05
N ASP A 24 -3.90 -4.83 -18.16
CA ASP A 24 -3.94 -6.29 -18.26
C ASP A 24 -2.67 -6.80 -18.89
N GLY A 25 -1.75 -7.30 -18.08
CA GLY A 25 -0.47 -7.80 -18.53
C GLY A 25 0.56 -7.91 -17.41
N SER A 26 1.70 -8.50 -17.74
CA SER A 26 2.81 -8.61 -16.81
C SER A 26 3.45 -7.23 -16.52
N PRO A 27 3.69 -6.89 -15.25
CA PRO A 27 4.38 -5.65 -14.89
C PRO A 27 5.84 -5.60 -15.36
N PHE A 28 6.39 -6.73 -15.81
CA PHE A 28 7.79 -6.91 -16.19
C PHE A 28 8.01 -7.24 -17.67
N TYR A 29 6.95 -7.31 -18.47
CA TYR A 29 7.06 -7.61 -19.89
C TYR A 29 6.67 -6.40 -20.74
N PRO A 30 7.38 -6.09 -21.83
CA PRO A 30 8.64 -6.72 -22.30
C PRO A 30 9.88 -6.26 -21.53
N LYS A 31 9.74 -5.35 -20.57
CA LYS A 31 10.85 -4.77 -19.77
C LYS A 31 10.44 -4.64 -18.30
N VAL A 32 11.42 -4.70 -17.41
CA VAL A 32 11.22 -4.57 -15.97
C VAL A 32 10.64 -3.20 -15.56
N ASP A 33 10.87 -2.18 -16.35
CA ASP A 33 10.35 -0.83 -16.13
C ASP A 33 8.99 -0.55 -16.81
N ARG A 34 8.28 -1.60 -17.21
CA ARG A 34 6.98 -1.50 -17.88
C ARG A 34 5.97 -0.64 -17.13
N LEU A 35 5.86 -0.82 -15.81
CA LEU A 35 4.95 -0.01 -14.98
C LEU A 35 5.39 1.46 -14.93
N ILE A 36 6.68 1.73 -14.94
CA ILE A 36 7.23 3.09 -14.99
C ILE A 36 6.83 3.76 -16.29
N ASP A 37 7.01 3.09 -17.43
CA ASP A 37 6.62 3.58 -18.74
C ASP A 37 5.11 3.86 -18.83
N LEU A 38 4.30 2.94 -18.27
CA LEU A 38 2.86 3.09 -18.24
C LEU A 38 2.42 4.30 -17.41
N THR A 39 2.99 4.43 -16.23
CA THR A 39 2.75 5.56 -15.32
C THR A 39 3.11 6.89 -15.98
N GLN A 40 4.22 6.94 -16.70
CA GLN A 40 4.65 8.13 -17.41
C GLN A 40 3.71 8.47 -18.57
N LYS A 41 3.34 7.48 -19.40
CA LYS A 41 2.45 7.67 -20.57
C LYS A 41 1.05 8.09 -20.15
N SER A 42 0.49 7.47 -19.13
CA SER A 42 -0.84 7.81 -18.60
C SER A 42 -0.87 9.12 -17.81
N LYS A 43 0.31 9.70 -17.49
CA LYS A 43 0.45 10.87 -16.62
C LYS A 43 -0.21 10.65 -15.24
N ALA A 44 -0.22 9.41 -14.76
CA ALA A 44 -0.80 9.06 -13.48
C ALA A 44 -0.18 9.88 -12.34
N THR A 45 -1.01 10.25 -11.39
CA THR A 45 -0.59 10.99 -10.19
C THR A 45 -0.32 10.08 -9.00
N MET A 46 -0.75 8.83 -9.08
CA MET A 46 -0.57 7.81 -8.06
C MET A 46 -0.23 6.46 -8.69
N LEU A 47 0.70 5.74 -8.08
CA LEU A 47 1.09 4.38 -8.46
C LEU A 47 1.11 3.49 -7.22
N GLY A 48 0.22 2.51 -7.19
CA GLY A 48 0.19 1.48 -6.15
C GLY A 48 0.70 0.14 -6.68
N ALA A 49 1.60 -0.50 -5.93
CA ALA A 49 2.12 -1.82 -6.26
C ALA A 49 2.57 -2.57 -5.01
N GLY A 50 2.81 -3.88 -5.14
CA GLY A 50 3.45 -4.66 -4.09
C GLY A 50 4.92 -4.25 -3.90
N ALA A 51 5.43 -4.34 -2.67
CA ALA A 51 6.83 -4.02 -2.35
C ALA A 51 7.81 -4.82 -3.22
N LYS A 52 7.51 -6.09 -3.49
CA LYS A 52 8.32 -6.95 -4.38
C LYS A 52 8.42 -6.46 -5.82
N ILE A 53 7.41 -5.75 -6.31
CA ILE A 53 7.46 -5.14 -7.64
C ILE A 53 8.47 -3.99 -7.66
N TYR A 54 8.44 -3.11 -6.66
CA TYR A 54 9.40 -2.02 -6.54
C TYR A 54 10.84 -2.53 -6.34
N GLU A 55 11.02 -3.56 -5.52
CA GLU A 55 12.31 -4.21 -5.31
C GLU A 55 12.86 -4.81 -6.61
N ASN A 56 12.01 -5.50 -7.39
CA ASN A 56 12.40 -6.04 -8.69
C ASN A 56 12.80 -4.94 -9.67
N ILE A 57 12.04 -3.84 -9.71
CA ILE A 57 12.39 -2.68 -10.54
C ILE A 57 13.75 -2.12 -10.09
N GLN A 58 13.97 -1.92 -8.79
CA GLN A 58 15.24 -1.44 -8.24
C GLN A 58 16.42 -2.27 -8.70
N ASN A 59 16.31 -3.59 -8.55
CA ASN A 59 17.40 -4.53 -8.85
C ASN A 59 17.75 -4.60 -10.35
N ASN A 60 16.79 -4.31 -11.20
CA ASN A 60 16.95 -4.44 -12.65
C ASN A 60 16.89 -3.11 -13.42
N TYR A 61 16.76 -1.98 -12.75
CA TYR A 61 16.66 -0.66 -13.38
C TYR A 61 17.99 -0.19 -13.91
N LYS A 62 18.15 -0.26 -15.23
CA LYS A 62 19.41 0.08 -15.92
C LYS A 62 19.51 1.54 -16.38
N SER A 63 18.41 2.28 -16.34
CA SER A 63 18.40 3.67 -16.83
C SER A 63 19.21 4.60 -15.93
N LYS A 64 20.02 5.46 -16.56
CA LYS A 64 20.72 6.56 -15.87
C LYS A 64 19.82 7.77 -15.59
N LYS A 65 18.62 7.82 -16.20
CA LYS A 65 17.67 8.92 -16.00
C LYS A 65 17.16 8.93 -14.56
N ILE A 66 16.93 10.14 -14.03
CA ILE A 66 16.40 10.38 -12.70
C ILE A 66 15.15 11.26 -12.79
N ASN A 67 14.31 11.23 -11.77
CA ASN A 67 13.08 12.04 -11.69
C ASN A 67 12.18 11.90 -12.91
N ILE A 68 12.02 10.68 -13.42
CA ILE A 68 11.30 10.40 -14.66
C ILE A 68 9.79 10.49 -14.52
N LEU A 69 9.25 10.29 -13.32
CA LEU A 69 7.81 10.33 -13.04
C LEU A 69 7.38 11.68 -12.48
N LYS A 70 7.67 12.76 -13.18
CA LYS A 70 7.45 14.15 -12.71
C LYS A 70 6.00 14.48 -12.33
N LYS A 71 5.00 13.80 -12.89
CA LYS A 71 3.58 14.00 -12.59
C LYS A 71 3.10 13.19 -11.40
N LEU A 72 3.83 12.15 -11.01
CA LEU A 72 3.45 11.29 -9.91
C LEU A 72 3.61 12.03 -8.58
N LYS A 73 2.56 12.03 -7.79
CA LYS A 73 2.52 12.66 -6.46
C LYS A 73 2.74 11.65 -5.34
N CYS A 74 2.36 10.39 -5.56
CA CYS A 74 2.39 9.37 -4.52
C CYS A 74 2.72 7.99 -5.08
N PHE A 75 3.62 7.30 -4.41
CA PHE A 75 3.82 5.85 -4.50
C PHE A 75 3.14 5.18 -3.31
N ILE A 76 2.42 4.09 -3.55
CA ILE A 76 1.87 3.25 -2.48
C ILE A 76 2.47 1.86 -2.61
N SER A 77 2.95 1.32 -1.48
CA SER A 77 3.54 -0.01 -1.39
C SER A 77 2.85 -0.83 -0.31
N THR A 78 2.51 -2.08 -0.62
CA THR A 78 1.86 -3.00 0.32
C THR A 78 2.23 -4.46 0.02
N GLY A 79 1.68 -5.39 0.80
CA GLY A 79 1.87 -6.84 0.66
C GLY A 79 3.12 -7.39 1.36
N SER A 80 4.09 -6.54 1.63
CA SER A 80 5.24 -6.78 2.52
C SER A 80 5.88 -5.43 2.88
N PRO A 81 6.72 -5.36 3.90
CA PRO A 81 7.47 -4.15 4.22
C PRO A 81 8.30 -3.68 3.01
N LEU A 82 8.28 -2.39 2.75
CA LEU A 82 9.15 -1.77 1.75
C LEU A 82 10.50 -1.48 2.39
N SER A 83 11.60 -2.00 1.81
CA SER A 83 12.93 -1.83 2.41
C SER A 83 13.41 -0.38 2.35
N PRO A 84 14.25 0.07 3.30
CA PRO A 84 14.85 1.41 3.29
C PRO A 84 15.60 1.71 1.99
N GLU A 85 16.26 0.68 1.40
CA GLU A 85 16.98 0.80 0.14
C GLU A 85 16.03 1.08 -1.02
N THR A 86 14.86 0.43 -1.03
CA THR A 86 13.84 0.65 -2.06
C THR A 86 13.19 2.03 -1.91
N PHE A 87 12.94 2.51 -0.69
CA PHE A 87 12.55 3.91 -0.44
C PHE A 87 13.54 4.89 -1.05
N LYS A 88 14.84 4.70 -0.77
CA LYS A 88 15.91 5.56 -1.29
C LYS A 88 15.99 5.50 -2.82
N PHE A 89 15.81 4.31 -3.40
CA PHE A 89 15.78 4.13 -4.86
C PHE A 89 14.62 4.91 -5.49
N ILE A 90 13.40 4.74 -4.99
CA ILE A 90 12.21 5.43 -5.49
C ILE A 90 12.43 6.95 -5.43
N ASN A 91 12.86 7.45 -4.30
CA ASN A 91 13.12 8.88 -4.10
C ASN A 91 14.20 9.40 -5.07
N LYS A 92 15.37 8.76 -5.12
CA LYS A 92 16.50 9.25 -5.92
C LYS A 92 16.32 9.06 -7.41
N LYS A 93 15.66 7.97 -7.85
CA LYS A 93 15.61 7.59 -9.26
C LYS A 93 14.29 7.90 -9.93
N LEU A 94 13.17 7.64 -9.26
CA LEU A 94 11.86 7.75 -9.88
C LEU A 94 11.25 9.13 -9.70
N ASN A 95 11.11 9.62 -8.49
CA ASN A 95 10.69 11.01 -8.21
C ASN A 95 11.01 11.44 -6.78
N SER A 96 11.91 12.42 -6.63
CA SER A 96 12.32 12.97 -5.33
C SER A 96 11.27 13.86 -4.64
N LYS A 97 10.22 14.24 -5.36
CA LYS A 97 9.15 15.12 -4.86
C LYS A 97 7.85 14.38 -4.53
N SER A 98 7.83 13.05 -4.73
CA SER A 98 6.65 12.24 -4.44
C SER A 98 6.66 11.75 -3.00
N PHE A 99 5.46 11.63 -2.41
CA PHE A 99 5.29 10.85 -1.19
C PHE A 99 5.51 9.35 -1.49
N ILE A 100 6.06 8.64 -0.53
CA ILE A 100 6.22 7.19 -0.59
C ILE A 100 5.53 6.62 0.64
N HIS A 101 4.38 6.03 0.44
CA HIS A 101 3.56 5.45 1.50
C HIS A 101 3.66 3.94 1.48
N SER A 102 4.36 3.35 2.45
CA SER A 102 4.18 1.95 2.79
C SER A 102 2.91 1.81 3.61
N VAL A 103 2.10 0.80 3.31
CA VAL A 103 0.81 0.62 3.98
C VAL A 103 0.61 -0.83 4.41
N SER A 104 -0.09 -1.03 5.52
CA SER A 104 -0.48 -2.32 6.05
C SER A 104 -1.98 -2.37 6.23
N GLY A 105 -2.64 -3.34 5.60
CA GLY A 105 -4.09 -3.48 5.63
C GLY A 105 -4.55 -4.82 5.12
N GLY A 106 -5.85 -4.96 4.90
CA GLY A 106 -6.46 -6.21 4.45
C GLY A 106 -7.53 -6.02 3.39
N THR A 107 -7.73 -7.07 2.60
CA THR A 107 -8.74 -7.07 1.53
C THR A 107 -10.16 -7.05 2.10
N ASP A 108 -10.40 -7.75 3.17
CA ASP A 108 -11.69 -7.85 3.83
C ASP A 108 -12.17 -6.54 4.45
N ILE A 109 -11.26 -5.67 4.85
CA ILE A 109 -11.61 -4.33 5.37
C ILE A 109 -11.60 -3.23 4.30
N VAL A 110 -11.10 -3.52 3.10
CA VAL A 110 -10.90 -2.55 1.99
C VAL A 110 -10.21 -1.26 2.47
N SER A 111 -9.28 -1.40 3.39
CA SER A 111 -8.64 -0.28 4.07
C SER A 111 -7.25 -0.69 4.59
N CYS A 112 -6.60 0.25 5.26
CA CYS A 112 -5.32 0.03 5.91
C CYS A 112 -5.42 0.33 7.40
N PHE A 113 -4.84 -0.54 8.20
CA PHE A 113 -4.63 -0.29 9.63
C PHE A 113 -3.59 0.81 9.84
N MET A 114 -2.51 0.74 9.06
CA MET A 114 -1.42 1.71 9.06
C MET A 114 -1.18 2.19 7.63
N LEU A 115 -0.96 3.48 7.45
CA LEU A 115 -0.81 4.09 6.13
C LEU A 115 0.04 5.36 6.15
N GLY A 116 0.21 5.97 4.97
CA GLY A 116 0.86 7.25 4.81
C GLY A 116 -0.01 8.42 5.29
N VAL A 117 0.60 9.33 6.03
CA VAL A 117 -0.04 10.55 6.54
C VAL A 117 0.61 11.76 5.89
N PRO A 118 -0.08 12.50 4.99
CA PRO A 118 0.56 13.54 4.16
C PRO A 118 1.19 14.70 4.93
N ILE A 119 0.80 14.91 6.16
CA ILE A 119 1.33 15.99 7.03
C ILE A 119 2.50 15.54 7.92
N LEU A 120 2.87 14.26 7.86
CA LEU A 120 3.99 13.72 8.63
C LEU A 120 5.20 13.45 7.73
N PRO A 121 6.42 13.49 8.27
CA PRO A 121 7.62 13.14 7.53
C PRO A 121 7.61 11.66 7.15
N VAL A 122 8.25 11.33 6.03
CA VAL A 122 8.44 9.95 5.57
C VAL A 122 9.82 9.48 5.97
N TYR A 123 9.90 8.44 6.79
CA TYR A 123 11.14 7.75 7.13
C TYR A 123 11.26 6.46 6.34
N ALA A 124 12.45 6.23 5.78
CA ALA A 124 12.69 5.05 4.94
C ALA A 124 12.58 3.76 5.77
N GLY A 125 11.70 2.85 5.34
CA GLY A 125 11.42 1.58 6.03
C GLY A 125 10.26 1.64 7.03
N GLU A 126 9.65 2.81 7.25
CA GLU A 126 8.56 2.97 8.21
C GLU A 126 7.20 3.20 7.54
N ILE A 127 6.13 2.92 8.28
CA ILE A 127 4.76 3.34 7.98
C ILE A 127 4.44 4.52 8.91
N GLN A 128 3.91 5.61 8.36
CA GLN A 128 3.83 6.89 9.07
C GLN A 128 2.83 6.92 10.23
N GLY A 129 1.71 6.23 10.12
CA GLY A 129 0.71 6.30 11.19
C GLY A 129 -0.52 5.44 10.95
N PRO A 130 -1.42 5.37 11.95
CA PRO A 130 -2.68 4.65 11.84
C PRO A 130 -3.61 5.30 10.82
N GLY A 131 -4.44 4.48 10.18
CA GLY A 131 -5.54 4.94 9.35
C GLY A 131 -6.59 5.71 10.15
N LEU A 132 -7.35 6.57 9.48
CA LEU A 132 -8.44 7.31 10.13
C LEU A 132 -9.48 6.34 10.70
N GLY A 133 -9.80 6.50 11.96
CA GLY A 133 -10.73 5.63 12.70
C GLY A 133 -10.12 4.32 13.19
N MET A 134 -8.82 4.07 12.96
CA MET A 134 -8.12 2.88 13.42
C MET A 134 -7.46 3.12 14.79
N ASN A 135 -7.90 2.41 15.80
CA ASN A 135 -7.28 2.43 17.14
C ASN A 135 -6.21 1.33 17.22
N ILE A 136 -5.02 1.66 16.74
CA ILE A 136 -3.91 0.73 16.61
C ILE A 136 -3.03 0.70 17.85
N ASP A 137 -2.56 -0.48 18.19
CA ASP A 137 -1.59 -0.71 19.27
C ASP A 137 -0.64 -1.85 18.89
N ILE A 138 0.40 -2.06 19.70
CA ILE A 138 1.32 -3.18 19.57
C ILE A 138 1.20 -4.02 20.85
N PHE A 139 0.89 -5.31 20.69
CA PHE A 139 0.78 -6.23 21.79
C PHE A 139 1.95 -7.20 21.83
N ASN A 140 2.49 -7.42 23.02
CA ASN A 140 3.49 -8.47 23.27
C ASN A 140 2.83 -9.86 23.32
N GLU A 141 3.63 -10.91 23.47
CA GLU A 141 3.17 -12.31 23.57
C GLU A 141 2.16 -12.57 24.71
N LYS A 142 2.08 -11.70 25.70
CA LYS A 142 1.12 -11.77 26.82
C LYS A 142 -0.16 -10.99 26.53
N GLY A 143 -0.36 -10.52 25.32
CA GLY A 143 -1.53 -9.71 24.93
C GLY A 143 -1.58 -8.32 25.59
N LYS A 144 -0.46 -7.80 26.07
CA LYS A 144 -0.36 -6.47 26.69
C LYS A 144 0.28 -5.46 25.76
N SER A 145 -0.21 -4.23 25.80
CA SER A 145 0.39 -3.10 25.08
C SER A 145 1.88 -2.94 25.40
N THR A 146 2.68 -2.71 24.38
CA THR A 146 4.12 -2.52 24.47
C THR A 146 4.60 -1.42 23.53
N LYS A 147 5.70 -0.77 23.88
CA LYS A 147 6.43 0.16 22.99
C LYS A 147 7.59 -0.52 22.25
N SER A 148 7.77 -1.81 22.48
CA SER A 148 8.78 -2.64 21.84
C SER A 148 8.18 -3.42 20.66
N THR A 149 8.86 -4.45 20.21
CA THR A 149 8.40 -5.37 19.16
C THR A 149 7.22 -6.19 19.63
N GLY A 150 6.23 -6.38 18.76
CA GLY A 150 5.04 -7.16 19.03
C GLY A 150 4.12 -7.22 17.82
N GLU A 151 2.91 -7.69 18.01
CA GLU A 151 1.88 -7.80 17.00
C GLU A 151 1.08 -6.50 16.87
N LEU A 152 0.84 -6.07 15.63
CA LEU A 152 -0.04 -4.95 15.33
C LEU A 152 -1.48 -5.37 15.54
N VAL A 153 -2.19 -4.67 16.41
CA VAL A 153 -3.60 -4.95 16.72
C VAL A 153 -4.47 -3.71 16.55
N CYS A 154 -5.70 -3.89 16.09
CA CYS A 154 -6.73 -2.87 16.08
C CYS A 154 -7.72 -3.14 17.22
N LYS A 155 -7.73 -2.28 18.23
CA LYS A 155 -8.41 -2.53 19.52
C LYS A 155 -9.92 -2.27 19.51
N THR A 156 -10.40 -1.51 18.55
CA THR A 156 -11.81 -1.11 18.49
C THR A 156 -12.39 -1.33 17.11
N PRO A 157 -13.71 -1.52 17.00
CA PRO A 157 -14.39 -1.52 15.71
C PRO A 157 -14.13 -0.23 14.92
N PHE A 158 -14.12 -0.32 13.62
CA PHE A 158 -13.85 0.77 12.68
C PHE A 158 -14.86 0.73 11.50
N PRO A 159 -15.02 1.83 10.75
CA PRO A 159 -16.11 1.95 9.76
C PRO A 159 -16.15 0.86 8.70
N SER A 160 -15.01 0.38 8.24
CA SER A 160 -14.90 -0.65 7.19
C SER A 160 -14.72 -2.07 7.71
N LYS A 161 -14.91 -2.31 9.03
CA LYS A 161 -14.92 -3.65 9.59
C LYS A 161 -16.03 -4.48 8.94
N PRO A 162 -15.76 -5.72 8.47
CA PRO A 162 -16.79 -6.59 7.92
C PRO A 162 -17.95 -6.81 8.89
N VAL A 163 -19.17 -6.85 8.36
CA VAL A 163 -20.37 -7.06 9.15
C VAL A 163 -20.60 -8.55 9.40
N TYR A 164 -20.30 -9.37 8.40
CA TYR A 164 -20.37 -10.84 8.45
C TYR A 164 -19.61 -11.43 7.26
N PHE A 165 -19.37 -12.74 7.27
CA PHE A 165 -18.84 -13.46 6.13
C PHE A 165 -19.94 -14.18 5.35
N TRP A 166 -19.82 -14.20 4.05
CA TRP A 166 -20.74 -14.91 3.18
C TRP A 166 -20.79 -16.40 3.53
N ASN A 167 -22.01 -16.99 3.59
CA ASN A 167 -22.24 -18.38 3.97
C ASN A 167 -21.72 -18.79 5.38
N ASP A 168 -21.63 -17.87 6.29
CA ASP A 168 -21.25 -18.11 7.70
C ASP A 168 -22.52 -18.03 8.58
N LYS A 169 -23.36 -19.07 8.54
CA LYS A 169 -24.71 -19.09 9.15
C LYS A 169 -24.75 -18.74 10.63
N ASN A 170 -23.74 -19.12 11.39
CA ASN A 170 -23.68 -18.91 12.85
C ASN A 170 -22.62 -17.90 13.26
N PHE A 171 -22.10 -17.13 12.34
CA PHE A 171 -20.99 -16.20 12.56
C PHE A 171 -19.74 -16.87 13.19
N SER A 172 -19.58 -18.20 12.98
CA SER A 172 -18.49 -18.94 13.60
C SER A 172 -17.12 -18.54 13.01
N LYS A 173 -17.04 -18.41 11.71
CA LYS A 173 -15.82 -17.96 11.03
C LYS A 173 -15.53 -16.50 11.36
N TYR A 174 -16.59 -15.66 11.37
CA TYR A 174 -16.47 -14.25 11.71
C TYR A 174 -15.93 -14.06 13.14
N LYS A 175 -16.53 -14.74 14.12
CA LYS A 175 -16.12 -14.69 15.54
C LYS A 175 -14.73 -15.27 15.79
N SER A 176 -14.25 -16.15 14.91
CA SER A 176 -12.87 -16.69 14.97
C SER A 176 -11.83 -15.73 14.40
N ALA A 177 -12.26 -14.80 13.52
CA ALA A 177 -11.36 -13.85 12.85
C ALA A 177 -11.29 -12.49 13.56
N TYR A 178 -12.36 -12.13 14.28
CA TYR A 178 -12.56 -10.85 14.97
C TYR A 178 -13.00 -11.05 16.41
#